data_5b3f79f81db54941032a368efd7c38ae
#
_entry.id   5b3f79f81db54941032a368efd7c38ae
#
_cell.length_a   1.000
_cell.length_b   1.000
_cell.length_c   1.000
_cell.angle_alpha   90.00
_cell.angle_beta   90.00
_cell.angle_gamma   90.00
#
_symmetry.space_group_name_H-M   'P 1'
#
loop_
_entity.id
_entity.type
_entity.pdbx_description
1 polymer ?
#
loop_
_entity_poly.entity_id
_entity_poly.type
_entity_poly.pdbx_seq_one_letter_code
_entity_poly.pdbx_strand_id
1 'polypeptide(L)'
;MKQVIVGLGEALWDCLPEGKKIGGAPANFAYHAGQFGHDTLAISAVGNDALGKETLEKFDQKEVNYIMPQVDYPTGTVQVELDEEGVPTYDIKEGVAWDNIPFTPEIEEAAKNCRAVCFGSLAQRSSVSRQTIQKFLEATPKDCLKIFDINLRQNFYTKEIITNSLHQENILKINDEELSTIG
;
A
#
# COMPACT_ATOMS: atom_id res chain seq x y z
N MET A 1 -10.35 -6.67 -22.34
CA MET A 1 -10.07 -5.72 -21.25
C MET A 1 -8.58 -5.64 -20.99
N LYS A 2 -8.10 -4.45 -20.71
CA LYS A 2 -6.69 -4.19 -20.53
C LYS A 2 -6.22 -4.71 -19.17
N GLN A 3 -5.20 -5.56 -19.16
CA GLN A 3 -4.63 -6.09 -17.93
C GLN A 3 -3.80 -5.01 -17.21
N VAL A 4 -3.92 -4.94 -15.88
CA VAL A 4 -3.31 -3.90 -15.06
C VAL A 4 -2.39 -4.51 -14.00
N ILE A 5 -1.32 -3.77 -13.69
CA ILE A 5 -0.42 -4.06 -12.57
C ILE A 5 -0.79 -3.15 -11.40
N VAL A 6 -1.06 -3.72 -10.25
CA VAL A 6 -1.65 -3.03 -9.10
C VAL A 6 -0.66 -2.98 -7.93
N GLY A 7 -0.51 -1.79 -7.34
CA GLY A 7 0.03 -1.61 -6.00
C GLY A 7 -1.13 -1.36 -5.04
N LEU A 8 -1.32 -2.24 -4.06
CA LEU A 8 -2.47 -2.23 -3.15
C LEU A 8 -1.99 -2.09 -1.70
N GLY A 9 -2.41 -1.05 -1.04
CA GLY A 9 -2.11 -0.84 0.38
C GLY A 9 -2.01 0.62 0.76
N GLU A 10 -1.00 0.97 1.57
CA GLU A 10 -0.83 2.31 2.10
C GLU A 10 -0.39 3.33 1.06
N ALA A 11 -1.02 4.51 1.10
CA ALA A 11 -0.54 5.75 0.52
C ALA A 11 -0.48 6.78 1.66
N LEU A 12 0.65 7.41 1.84
CA LEU A 12 0.91 8.24 3.01
C LEU A 12 1.91 9.37 2.70
N TRP A 13 2.00 10.29 3.63
CA TRP A 13 2.98 11.37 3.60
C TRP A 13 4.04 11.15 4.67
N ASP A 14 5.30 11.12 4.26
CA ASP A 14 6.44 11.18 5.17
C ASP A 14 6.70 12.65 5.53
N CYS A 15 6.42 13.00 6.79
CA CYS A 15 6.61 14.36 7.31
C CYS A 15 8.00 14.48 7.92
N LEU A 16 8.92 14.99 7.13
CA LEU A 16 10.33 15.21 7.49
C LEU A 16 10.52 16.64 8.03
N PRO A 17 11.58 16.91 8.82
CA PRO A 17 11.87 18.27 9.29
C PRO A 17 11.99 19.30 8.16
N GLU A 18 12.53 18.91 7.01
CA GLU A 18 12.70 19.76 5.82
C GLU A 18 11.45 19.84 4.92
N GLY A 19 10.40 19.07 5.21
CA GLY A 19 9.16 19.06 4.43
C GLY A 19 8.57 17.66 4.30
N LYS A 20 7.45 17.57 3.59
CA LYS A 20 6.74 16.31 3.41
C LYS A 20 6.97 15.70 2.02
N LYS A 21 6.97 14.37 1.94
CA LYS A 21 7.07 13.60 0.69
C LYS A 21 5.99 12.54 0.64
N ILE A 22 5.41 12.36 -0.55
CA ILE A 22 4.47 11.26 -0.77
C ILE A 22 5.22 9.93 -0.77
N GLY A 23 4.68 8.94 -0.08
CA GLY A 23 5.26 7.62 0.07
C GLY A 23 4.22 6.53 0.13
N GLY A 24 4.68 5.35 0.52
CA GLY A 24 3.91 4.12 0.55
C GLY A 24 4.45 3.11 -0.46
N ALA A 25 4.84 1.92 0.03
CA ALA A 25 5.46 0.91 -0.83
C ALA A 25 4.59 0.49 -2.02
N PRO A 26 3.27 0.25 -1.87
CA PRO A 26 2.43 -0.11 -3.01
C PRO A 26 2.32 0.99 -4.07
N ALA A 27 2.22 2.25 -3.66
CA ALA A 27 2.17 3.39 -4.57
C ALA A 27 3.49 3.53 -5.35
N ASN A 28 4.62 3.37 -4.68
CA ASN A 28 5.94 3.38 -5.30
C ASN A 28 6.10 2.22 -6.29
N PHE A 29 5.59 1.05 -5.96
CA PHE A 29 5.59 -0.10 -6.88
C PHE A 29 4.82 0.22 -8.17
N ALA A 30 3.62 0.77 -8.08
CA ALA A 30 2.83 1.15 -9.23
C ALA A 30 3.56 2.21 -10.09
N TYR A 31 4.14 3.22 -9.44
CA TYR A 31 4.90 4.25 -10.14
C TYR A 31 6.07 3.67 -10.94
N HIS A 32 6.89 2.83 -10.31
CA HIS A 32 8.06 2.25 -10.99
C HIS A 32 7.66 1.26 -12.09
N ALA A 33 6.65 0.45 -11.88
CA ALA A 33 6.15 -0.44 -12.94
C ALA A 33 5.63 0.35 -14.15
N GLY A 34 5.01 1.51 -13.92
CA GLY A 34 4.59 2.42 -14.98
C GLY A 34 5.74 2.97 -15.82
N GLN A 35 6.91 3.19 -15.20
CA GLN A 35 8.11 3.67 -15.93
C GLN A 35 8.62 2.64 -16.95
N PHE A 36 8.27 1.37 -16.80
CA PHE A 36 8.60 0.32 -17.77
C PHE A 36 7.53 0.14 -18.86
N GLY A 37 6.58 1.07 -18.95
CA GLY A 37 5.56 1.07 -19.99
C GLY A 37 4.36 0.17 -19.73
N HIS A 38 4.17 -0.29 -18.48
CA HIS A 38 3.02 -1.09 -18.09
C HIS A 38 1.84 -0.20 -17.68
N ASP A 39 0.64 -0.70 -17.89
CA ASP A 39 -0.55 -0.11 -17.29
C ASP A 39 -0.59 -0.44 -15.81
N THR A 40 -0.58 0.58 -14.98
CA THR A 40 -0.48 0.44 -13.53
C THR A 40 -1.59 1.18 -12.82
N LEU A 41 -1.86 0.75 -11.58
CA LEU A 41 -2.89 1.30 -10.74
C LEU A 41 -2.45 1.24 -9.29
N ALA A 42 -2.47 2.38 -8.60
CA ALA A 42 -2.28 2.44 -7.16
C ALA A 42 -3.66 2.43 -6.48
N ILE A 43 -3.90 1.47 -5.59
CA ILE A 43 -5.16 1.36 -4.84
C ILE A 43 -4.88 1.58 -3.36
N SER A 44 -5.55 2.57 -2.80
CA SER A 44 -5.49 2.93 -1.39
C SER A 44 -6.76 3.68 -1.00
N ALA A 45 -6.69 4.52 0.01
CA ALA A 45 -7.73 5.47 0.38
C ALA A 45 -7.12 6.76 0.88
N VAL A 46 -7.83 7.86 0.72
CA VAL A 46 -7.47 9.19 1.23
C VAL A 46 -8.59 9.76 2.07
N GLY A 47 -8.26 10.69 2.95
CA GLY A 47 -9.24 11.44 3.70
C GLY A 47 -9.86 12.56 2.88
N ASN A 48 -10.99 13.08 3.34
CA ASN A 48 -11.60 14.30 2.83
C ASN A 48 -10.93 15.52 3.49
N ASP A 49 -9.64 15.70 3.21
CA ASP A 49 -8.78 16.71 3.78
C ASP A 49 -7.80 17.27 2.74
N ALA A 50 -7.04 18.30 3.13
CA ALA A 50 -6.07 18.94 2.25
C ALA A 50 -4.99 17.95 1.75
N LEU A 51 -4.50 17.08 2.62
CA LEU A 51 -3.51 16.07 2.24
C LEU A 51 -4.08 15.03 1.27
N GLY A 52 -5.35 14.67 1.41
CA GLY A 52 -6.03 13.78 0.46
C GLY A 52 -6.06 14.38 -0.93
N LYS A 53 -6.41 15.64 -1.04
CA LYS A 53 -6.42 16.39 -2.30
C LYS A 53 -5.01 16.46 -2.89
N GLU A 54 -4.01 16.83 -2.09
CA GLU A 54 -2.61 16.88 -2.53
C GLU A 54 -2.10 15.50 -2.99
N THR A 55 -2.55 14.43 -2.35
CA THR A 55 -2.20 13.06 -2.76
C THR A 55 -2.64 12.79 -4.20
N LEU A 56 -3.90 13.07 -4.51
CA LEU A 56 -4.44 12.86 -5.85
C LEU A 56 -3.73 13.75 -6.88
N GLU A 57 -3.48 15.02 -6.55
CA GLU A 57 -2.73 15.94 -7.40
C GLU A 57 -1.31 15.44 -7.68
N LYS A 58 -0.62 14.86 -6.68
CA LYS A 58 0.72 14.29 -6.85
C LYS A 58 0.72 13.08 -7.77
N PHE A 59 -0.26 12.20 -7.66
CA PHE A 59 -0.38 11.06 -8.55
C PHE A 59 -0.71 11.50 -9.98
N ASP A 60 -1.56 12.50 -10.15
CA ASP A 60 -1.83 13.11 -11.46
C ASP A 60 -0.56 13.69 -12.08
N GLN A 61 0.24 14.43 -11.30
CA GLN A 61 1.52 14.99 -11.76
C GLN A 61 2.54 13.93 -12.16
N LYS A 62 2.54 12.79 -11.47
CA LYS A 62 3.43 11.66 -11.76
C LYS A 62 2.86 10.72 -12.82
N GLU A 63 1.69 11.01 -13.35
CA GLU A 63 0.98 10.18 -14.33
C GLU A 63 0.73 8.75 -13.83
N VAL A 64 0.51 8.59 -12.51
CA VAL A 64 0.13 7.33 -11.89
C VAL A 64 -1.39 7.24 -11.81
N ASN A 65 -1.96 6.23 -12.44
CA ASN A 65 -3.38 5.95 -12.30
C ASN A 65 -3.69 5.40 -10.91
N TYR A 66 -4.84 5.74 -10.37
CA TYR A 66 -5.20 5.33 -9.01
C TYR A 66 -6.70 5.09 -8.87
N ILE A 67 -7.05 4.27 -7.88
CA ILE A 67 -8.38 4.20 -7.28
C ILE A 67 -8.18 4.50 -5.80
N MET A 68 -8.59 5.67 -5.35
CA MET A 68 -8.43 6.13 -3.97
C MET A 68 -9.73 6.74 -3.45
N PRO A 69 -10.66 5.91 -2.98
CA PRO A 69 -11.89 6.41 -2.36
C PRO A 69 -11.59 7.37 -1.21
N GLN A 70 -12.41 8.41 -1.08
CA GLN A 70 -12.39 9.27 0.10
C GLN A 70 -13.16 8.59 1.24
N VAL A 71 -12.54 8.54 2.41
CA VAL A 71 -13.13 7.95 3.62
C VAL A 71 -13.17 8.97 4.75
N ASP A 72 -13.95 8.70 5.79
CA ASP A 72 -14.11 9.58 6.95
C ASP A 72 -12.97 9.41 7.98
N TYR A 73 -11.76 9.31 7.48
CA TYR A 73 -10.54 9.21 8.28
C TYR A 73 -9.47 10.12 7.68
N PRO A 74 -8.53 10.64 8.48
CA PRO A 74 -7.50 11.52 7.95
C PRO A 74 -6.56 10.78 6.99
N THR A 75 -6.07 11.48 5.99
CA THR A 75 -5.02 10.95 5.10
C THR A 75 -3.79 10.55 5.89
N GLY A 76 -3.22 9.39 5.56
CA GLY A 76 -2.14 8.79 6.32
C GLY A 76 -0.87 9.63 6.34
N THR A 77 -0.25 9.74 7.52
CA THR A 77 1.02 10.44 7.73
C THR A 77 1.97 9.59 8.56
N VAL A 78 3.26 9.77 8.30
CA VAL A 78 4.34 9.25 9.12
C VAL A 78 5.16 10.45 9.58
N GLN A 79 5.26 10.66 10.89
CA GLN A 79 6.14 11.67 11.44
C GLN A 79 7.54 11.10 11.53
N VAL A 80 8.51 11.81 10.97
CA VAL A 80 9.91 11.42 10.99
C VAL A 80 10.68 12.43 11.83
N GLU A 81 11.22 11.98 12.95
CA GLU A 81 12.05 12.78 13.85
C GLU A 81 13.48 12.26 13.78
N LEU A 82 14.43 13.18 13.75
CA LEU A 82 15.85 12.84 13.78
C LEU A 82 16.38 13.11 15.20
N ASP A 83 17.15 12.18 15.75
CA ASP A 83 17.86 12.38 17.00
C ASP A 83 19.11 13.28 16.79
N GLU A 84 19.87 13.51 17.85
CA GLU A 84 21.09 14.34 17.81
C GLU A 84 22.17 13.78 16.89
N GLU A 85 22.12 12.48 16.60
CA GLU A 85 23.04 11.77 15.70
C GLU A 85 22.50 11.66 14.26
N GLY A 86 21.29 12.18 14.01
CA GLY A 86 20.63 12.12 12.71
C GLY A 86 19.93 10.78 12.41
N VAL A 87 19.73 9.95 13.43
CA VAL A 87 19.04 8.66 13.27
C VAL A 87 17.53 8.90 13.26
N PRO A 88 16.79 8.41 12.22
CA PRO A 88 15.36 8.66 12.13
C PRO A 88 14.56 7.76 13.06
N THR A 89 13.55 8.35 13.68
CA THR A 89 12.46 7.65 14.38
C THR A 89 11.16 7.91 13.62
N TYR A 90 10.40 6.87 13.36
CA TYR A 90 9.17 6.92 12.59
C TYR A 90 7.96 6.73 13.49
N ASP A 91 6.98 7.63 13.37
CA ASP A 91 5.65 7.48 14.00
C ASP A 91 4.59 7.33 12.91
N ILE A 92 4.21 6.09 12.63
CA ILE A 92 3.20 5.75 11.63
C ILE A 92 1.83 5.84 12.29
N LYS A 93 1.07 6.90 12.00
CA LYS A 93 -0.23 7.15 12.62
C LYS A 93 -1.23 6.03 12.32
N GLU A 94 -1.99 5.63 13.35
CA GLU A 94 -3.09 4.68 13.23
C GLU A 94 -4.43 5.40 13.02
N GLY A 95 -5.47 4.65 12.60
CA GLY A 95 -6.80 5.22 12.39
C GLY A 95 -6.86 6.20 11.24
N VAL A 96 -6.10 5.95 10.19
CA VAL A 96 -6.00 6.80 9.01
C VAL A 96 -6.72 6.20 7.81
N ALA A 97 -6.79 6.95 6.71
CA ALA A 97 -7.55 6.55 5.52
C ALA A 97 -7.12 5.19 4.96
N TRP A 98 -5.83 4.92 4.82
CA TRP A 98 -5.37 3.65 4.26
C TRP A 98 -5.57 2.44 5.20
N ASP A 99 -5.91 2.66 6.46
CA ASP A 99 -6.41 1.61 7.36
C ASP A 99 -7.86 1.22 7.04
N ASN A 100 -8.56 1.99 6.23
CA ASN A 100 -10.00 1.88 5.98
C ASN A 100 -10.32 1.86 4.48
N ILE A 101 -9.54 1.14 3.69
CA ILE A 101 -9.76 0.99 2.25
C ILE A 101 -11.04 0.17 2.03
N PRO A 102 -12.10 0.76 1.42
CA PRO A 102 -13.32 0.00 1.16
C PRO A 102 -13.15 -0.90 -0.05
N PHE A 103 -13.85 -2.02 -0.06
CA PHE A 103 -13.92 -2.90 -1.24
C PHE A 103 -15.07 -2.45 -2.14
N THR A 104 -14.78 -1.59 -3.10
CA THR A 104 -15.76 -1.01 -4.02
C THR A 104 -15.90 -1.85 -5.30
N PRO A 105 -17.01 -1.72 -6.06
CA PRO A 105 -17.13 -2.39 -7.36
C PRO A 105 -16.01 -2.05 -8.34
N GLU A 106 -15.49 -0.83 -8.30
CA GLU A 106 -14.36 -0.39 -9.13
C GLU A 106 -13.08 -1.14 -8.76
N ILE A 107 -12.81 -1.32 -7.46
CA ILE A 107 -11.67 -2.09 -6.95
C ILE A 107 -11.82 -3.58 -7.32
N GLU A 108 -13.02 -4.14 -7.20
CA GLU A 108 -13.30 -5.51 -7.62
C GLU A 108 -13.04 -5.73 -9.11
N GLU A 109 -13.47 -4.79 -9.94
CA GLU A 109 -13.23 -4.86 -11.38
C GLU A 109 -11.73 -4.80 -11.71
N ALA A 110 -10.98 -3.96 -11.00
CA ALA A 110 -9.52 -3.92 -11.12
C ALA A 110 -8.89 -5.27 -10.76
N ALA A 111 -9.39 -5.94 -9.72
CA ALA A 111 -8.92 -7.27 -9.33
C ALA A 111 -9.13 -8.31 -10.43
N LYS A 112 -10.28 -8.30 -11.08
CA LYS A 112 -10.61 -9.23 -12.17
C LYS A 112 -9.72 -9.04 -13.40
N ASN A 113 -9.17 -7.85 -13.60
CA ASN A 113 -8.29 -7.50 -14.70
C ASN A 113 -6.81 -7.42 -14.29
N CYS A 114 -6.49 -7.88 -13.08
CA CYS A 114 -5.16 -7.76 -12.50
C CYS A 114 -4.22 -8.83 -13.06
N ARG A 115 -3.09 -8.38 -13.62
CA ARG A 115 -2.01 -9.24 -14.08
C ARG A 115 -0.98 -9.50 -12.98
N ALA A 116 -0.71 -8.49 -12.17
CA ALA A 116 0.19 -8.58 -11.04
C ALA A 116 -0.26 -7.60 -9.97
N VAL A 117 -0.16 -8.01 -8.71
CA VAL A 117 -0.44 -7.16 -7.56
C VAL A 117 0.66 -7.28 -6.53
N CYS A 118 1.12 -6.12 -6.05
CA CYS A 118 2.03 -6.04 -4.91
C CYS A 118 1.26 -5.55 -3.68
N PHE A 119 1.37 -6.28 -2.59
CA PHE A 119 0.77 -5.96 -1.31
C PHE A 119 1.74 -6.25 -0.16
N GLY A 120 1.52 -5.69 1.00
CA GLY A 120 2.39 -5.85 2.15
C GLY A 120 1.66 -6.16 3.44
N SER A 121 2.38 -6.15 4.55
CA SER A 121 1.81 -6.41 5.88
C SER A 121 1.19 -5.18 6.53
N LEU A 122 1.74 -3.99 6.29
CA LEU A 122 1.39 -2.77 7.02
C LEU A 122 -0.10 -2.41 6.91
N ALA A 123 -0.66 -2.39 5.71
CA ALA A 123 -2.08 -2.07 5.49
C ALA A 123 -3.02 -3.16 6.03
N GLN A 124 -2.52 -4.33 6.35
CA GLN A 124 -3.28 -5.42 6.96
C GLN A 124 -3.38 -5.32 8.48
N ARG A 125 -2.75 -4.33 9.10
CA ARG A 125 -2.87 -4.07 10.55
C ARG A 125 -4.31 -3.77 10.98
N SER A 126 -5.08 -3.13 10.12
CA SER A 126 -6.50 -2.85 10.31
C SER A 126 -7.37 -3.91 9.63
N SER A 127 -8.44 -4.34 10.31
CA SER A 127 -9.35 -5.36 9.78
C SER A 127 -10.05 -4.93 8.49
N VAL A 128 -10.38 -3.65 8.33
CA VAL A 128 -11.08 -3.13 7.14
C VAL A 128 -10.22 -3.28 5.90
N SER A 129 -9.02 -2.72 5.91
CA SER A 129 -8.10 -2.83 4.77
C SER A 129 -7.61 -4.25 4.55
N ARG A 130 -7.40 -5.03 5.62
CA ARG A 130 -7.03 -6.45 5.52
C ARG A 130 -8.08 -7.25 4.76
N GLN A 131 -9.36 -7.07 5.08
CA GLN A 131 -10.45 -7.75 4.38
C GLN A 131 -10.51 -7.33 2.90
N THR A 132 -10.32 -6.05 2.61
CA THR A 132 -10.28 -5.54 1.24
C THR A 132 -9.14 -6.18 0.44
N ILE A 133 -7.95 -6.26 1.03
CA ILE A 133 -6.79 -6.92 0.40
C ILE A 133 -7.09 -8.40 0.14
N GLN A 134 -7.65 -9.11 1.10
CA GLN A 134 -8.01 -10.53 0.95
C GLN A 134 -9.04 -10.74 -0.17
N LYS A 135 -10.11 -9.95 -0.18
CA LYS A 135 -11.14 -10.01 -1.23
C LYS A 135 -10.57 -9.68 -2.61
N PHE A 136 -9.66 -8.71 -2.68
CA PHE A 136 -8.98 -8.38 -3.92
C PHE A 136 -8.20 -9.57 -4.45
N LEU A 137 -7.37 -10.18 -3.61
CA LEU A 137 -6.54 -11.33 -3.99
C LEU A 137 -7.42 -12.53 -4.44
N GLU A 138 -8.53 -12.77 -3.77
CA GLU A 138 -9.49 -13.82 -4.13
C GLU A 138 -10.17 -13.57 -5.49
N ALA A 139 -10.36 -12.30 -5.85
CA ALA A 139 -11.01 -11.90 -7.11
C ALA A 139 -10.06 -11.88 -8.31
N THR A 140 -8.75 -12.00 -8.10
CA THR A 140 -7.77 -11.99 -9.19
C THR A 140 -7.82 -13.28 -10.01
N PRO A 141 -7.45 -13.21 -11.32
CA PRO A 141 -7.31 -14.41 -12.13
C PRO A 141 -6.27 -15.39 -11.56
N LYS A 142 -6.40 -16.67 -11.89
CA LYS A 142 -5.48 -17.72 -11.38
C LYS A 142 -4.03 -17.51 -11.80
N ASP A 143 -3.79 -16.88 -12.93
CA ASP A 143 -2.47 -16.57 -13.47
C ASP A 143 -1.92 -15.22 -13.01
N CYS A 144 -2.65 -14.48 -12.18
CA CYS A 144 -2.18 -13.22 -11.59
C CYS A 144 -0.96 -13.47 -10.70
N LEU A 145 0.09 -12.67 -10.89
CA LEU A 145 1.24 -12.67 -10.00
C LEU A 145 0.90 -11.92 -8.72
N LYS A 146 1.00 -12.59 -7.59
CA LYS A 146 0.73 -12.03 -6.26
C LYS A 146 2.06 -11.88 -5.53
N ILE A 147 2.53 -10.65 -5.42
CA ILE A 147 3.82 -10.31 -4.84
C ILE A 147 3.59 -9.81 -3.42
N PHE A 148 4.01 -10.60 -2.44
CA PHE A 148 4.00 -10.19 -1.05
C PHE A 148 5.34 -9.56 -0.69
N ASP A 149 5.36 -8.23 -0.58
CA ASP A 149 6.46 -7.48 0.01
C ASP A 149 6.19 -7.36 1.50
N ILE A 150 6.85 -8.19 2.31
CA ILE A 150 6.60 -8.27 3.75
C ILE A 150 6.69 -6.88 4.38
N ASN A 151 7.78 -6.16 4.14
CA ASN A 151 7.94 -4.76 4.51
C ASN A 151 7.50 -4.48 5.96
N LEU A 152 8.10 -5.21 6.92
CA LEU A 152 7.78 -5.09 8.33
C LEU A 152 8.04 -3.68 8.84
N ARG A 153 7.08 -3.13 9.56
CA ARG A 153 7.18 -1.80 10.19
C ARG A 153 6.77 -1.90 11.65
N GLN A 154 7.67 -1.50 12.54
CA GLN A 154 7.42 -1.50 13.99
C GLN A 154 6.85 -2.87 14.44
N ASN A 155 5.69 -2.85 15.11
CA ASN A 155 4.96 -4.05 15.54
C ASN A 155 3.59 -4.18 14.84
N PHE A 156 3.42 -3.53 13.68
CA PHE A 156 2.18 -3.54 12.90
C PHE A 156 2.03 -4.79 12.03
N TYR A 157 2.35 -5.96 12.57
CA TYR A 157 2.17 -7.24 11.93
C TYR A 157 1.90 -8.32 12.98
N THR A 158 1.27 -9.39 12.56
CA THR A 158 1.04 -10.56 13.40
C THR A 158 1.46 -11.83 12.65
N LYS A 159 1.71 -12.88 13.40
CA LYS A 159 1.99 -14.20 12.80
C LYS A 159 0.87 -14.63 11.84
N GLU A 160 -0.38 -14.37 12.22
CA GLU A 160 -1.55 -14.69 11.38
C GLU A 160 -1.52 -13.93 10.06
N ILE A 161 -1.28 -12.60 10.07
CA ILE A 161 -1.18 -11.78 8.87
C ILE A 161 -0.08 -12.32 7.95
N ILE A 162 1.10 -12.58 8.49
CA ILE A 162 2.24 -13.09 7.71
C ILE A 162 1.91 -14.46 7.13
N THR A 163 1.41 -15.39 7.93
CA THR A 163 1.08 -16.75 7.51
C THR A 163 0.01 -16.75 6.40
N ASN A 164 -1.07 -16.00 6.59
CA ASN A 164 -2.13 -15.89 5.58
C ASN A 164 -1.63 -15.29 4.27
N SER A 165 -0.78 -14.26 4.35
CA SER A 165 -0.19 -13.63 3.17
C SER A 165 0.74 -14.59 2.41
N LEU A 166 1.56 -15.36 3.13
CA LEU A 166 2.43 -16.39 2.54
C LEU A 166 1.65 -17.51 1.84
N HIS A 167 0.44 -17.81 2.29
CA HIS A 167 -0.42 -18.79 1.61
C HIS A 167 -1.09 -18.24 0.35
N GLN A 168 -1.23 -16.92 0.24
CA GLN A 168 -1.92 -16.27 -0.89
C GLN A 168 -0.96 -15.79 -1.98
N GLU A 169 0.32 -15.64 -1.66
CA GLU A 169 1.32 -15.13 -2.60
C GLU A 169 1.89 -16.24 -3.50
N ASN A 170 2.49 -15.84 -4.60
CA ASN A 170 3.34 -16.72 -5.41
C ASN A 170 4.73 -16.12 -5.64
N ILE A 171 4.97 -14.89 -5.18
CA ILE A 171 6.28 -14.25 -5.15
C ILE A 171 6.43 -13.55 -3.79
N LEU A 172 7.51 -13.88 -3.08
CA LEU A 172 7.86 -13.28 -1.80
C LEU A 172 9.05 -12.33 -1.97
N LYS A 173 8.87 -11.08 -1.53
CA LYS A 173 9.96 -10.10 -1.40
C LYS A 173 10.25 -9.90 0.08
N ILE A 174 11.48 -10.20 0.50
CA ILE A 174 11.91 -10.17 1.88
C ILE A 174 13.39 -9.78 1.97
N ASN A 175 13.75 -9.00 3.00
CA ASN A 175 15.15 -8.70 3.30
C ASN A 175 15.69 -9.61 4.41
N ASP A 176 17.00 -9.52 4.70
CA ASP A 176 17.68 -10.38 5.65
C ASP A 176 17.16 -10.24 7.10
N GLU A 177 16.87 -9.00 7.51
CA GLU A 177 16.33 -8.71 8.84
C GLU A 177 14.92 -9.27 9.01
N GLU A 178 14.08 -9.09 8.00
CA GLU A 178 12.72 -9.63 7.97
C GLU A 178 12.72 -11.15 7.99
N LEU A 179 13.61 -11.78 7.24
CA LEU A 179 13.77 -13.23 7.24
C LEU A 179 14.14 -13.75 8.62
N SER A 180 15.04 -13.08 9.31
CA SER A 180 15.42 -13.44 10.68
C SER A 180 14.26 -13.27 11.67
N THR A 181 13.40 -12.30 11.45
CA THR A 181 12.25 -12.00 12.31
C THR A 181 11.14 -13.06 12.18
N ILE A 182 10.87 -13.54 10.95
CA ILE A 182 9.76 -14.48 10.68
C ILE A 182 10.18 -15.94 10.65
N GLY A 183 11.47 -16.20 10.59
CA GLY A 183 12.07 -17.54 10.53
C GLY A 183 11.97 -18.38 11.80
#